data_1f05535a30d2d01f3f993dc31ee826e8
#
_entry.id   1f05535a30d2d01f3f993dc31ee826e8
#
_cell.length_a   1.000
_cell.length_b   1.000
_cell.length_c   1.000
_cell.angle_alpha   90.00
_cell.angle_beta   90.00
_cell.angle_gamma   90.00
#
_symmetry.space_group_name_H-M   'P 1'
#
loop_
_entity.id
_entity.type
_entity.pdbx_description
1 polymer ?
#
loop_
_entity_poly.entity_id
_entity_poly.type
_entity_poly.pdbx_seq_one_letter_code
_entity_poly.pdbx_strand_id
1 'polypeptide(L)'
;MRTLSSVLLLLATAVVAAPTHGATLRDLSLTLPDGRAIAYGLSLPDGGETTPRPLVLALHPGGERMPRYGSWFARNIVMQAIAPLNAIVVAPDCPAQRWSDADADAMVMQLLQKVMAEHNVDRRRVLVVGFSMGGGGAWSFSSQHPDLFTGAIPMAAMVGSEPVEKLATMPTYVIHSRADSVVPFGPAETNARKLEQLGRPIRFEALDDLPHFSMGGYVPSLQRAVQWVTERWKQ
;
A
#
# COMPACT_ATOMS: atom_id res chain seq x y z
N MET A 1 29.84 -55.24 37.37
CA MET A 1 29.25 -53.87 37.47
C MET A 1 29.82 -53.04 36.35
N ARG A 2 29.03 -52.79 35.33
CA ARG A 2 29.42 -51.95 34.18
C ARG A 2 28.58 -50.68 34.26
N THR A 3 29.25 -49.54 34.47
CA THR A 3 28.65 -48.22 34.50
C THR A 3 28.48 -47.68 33.06
N LEU A 4 27.24 -47.47 32.67
CA LEU A 4 26.88 -46.78 31.40
C LEU A 4 26.93 -45.26 31.65
N SER A 5 27.88 -44.59 31.02
CA SER A 5 27.92 -43.12 30.97
C SER A 5 27.06 -42.62 29.80
N SER A 6 25.95 -41.97 30.12
CA SER A 6 25.10 -41.30 29.14
C SER A 6 25.71 -39.94 28.76
N VAL A 7 26.11 -39.79 27.50
CA VAL A 7 26.54 -38.48 26.94
C VAL A 7 25.31 -37.76 26.45
N LEU A 8 24.99 -36.68 27.13
CA LEU A 8 23.90 -35.76 26.73
C LEU A 8 24.42 -34.79 25.64
N LEU A 9 24.00 -35.00 24.40
CA LEU A 9 24.34 -34.12 23.30
C LEU A 9 23.40 -32.89 23.28
N LEU A 10 23.89 -31.74 23.76
CA LEU A 10 23.17 -30.46 23.65
C LEU A 10 23.28 -29.95 22.21
N LEU A 11 22.20 -30.04 21.46
CA LEU A 11 22.04 -29.35 20.19
C LEU A 11 21.74 -27.86 20.46
N ALA A 12 22.74 -27.02 20.31
CA ALA A 12 22.57 -25.57 20.30
C ALA A 12 21.95 -25.14 18.95
N THR A 13 20.66 -24.85 18.95
CA THR A 13 20.01 -24.17 17.80
C THR A 13 20.47 -22.71 17.76
N ALA A 14 21.35 -22.39 16.83
CA ALA A 14 21.70 -21.01 16.53
C ALA A 14 20.48 -20.32 15.90
N VAL A 15 19.81 -19.46 16.66
CA VAL A 15 18.85 -18.52 16.11
C VAL A 15 19.64 -17.48 15.32
N VAL A 16 19.69 -17.67 14.00
CA VAL A 16 20.19 -16.63 13.09
C VAL A 16 19.16 -15.52 13.10
N ALA A 17 19.43 -14.45 13.85
CA ALA A 17 18.67 -13.22 13.74
C ALA A 17 18.79 -12.72 12.29
N ALA A 18 17.67 -12.69 11.58
CA ALA A 18 17.62 -12.06 10.27
C ALA A 18 18.07 -10.58 10.42
N PRO A 19 18.95 -10.07 9.54
CA PRO A 19 19.35 -8.68 9.60
C PRO A 19 18.09 -7.81 9.45
N THR A 20 17.79 -7.00 10.45
CA THR A 20 16.77 -5.95 10.37
C THR A 20 17.31 -4.81 9.50
N HIS A 21 17.35 -5.05 8.18
CA HIS A 21 17.60 -3.97 7.23
C HIS A 21 16.29 -3.19 7.09
N GLY A 22 16.18 -2.11 7.84
CA GLY A 22 15.09 -1.16 7.68
C GLY A 22 15.36 -0.32 6.43
N ALA A 23 14.64 -0.56 5.36
CA ALA A 23 14.66 0.31 4.19
C ALA A 23 14.48 1.77 4.64
N THR A 24 15.47 2.64 4.33
CA THR A 24 15.46 4.03 4.78
C THR A 24 14.57 4.86 3.87
N LEU A 25 13.49 5.42 4.42
CA LEU A 25 12.64 6.37 3.69
C LEU A 25 13.27 7.77 3.74
N ARG A 26 13.55 8.35 2.57
CA ARG A 26 14.10 9.69 2.39
C ARG A 26 13.01 10.67 2.00
N ASP A 27 13.01 11.85 2.60
CA ASP A 27 12.11 12.95 2.24
C ASP A 27 12.70 13.77 1.10
N LEU A 28 11.95 13.89 0.02
CA LEU A 28 12.36 14.54 -1.23
C LEU A 28 11.28 15.53 -1.69
N SER A 29 11.62 16.35 -2.66
CA SER A 29 10.69 17.21 -3.38
C SER A 29 10.99 17.16 -4.87
N LEU A 30 9.94 17.11 -5.69
CA LEU A 30 10.01 17.22 -7.13
C LEU A 30 9.37 18.53 -7.57
N THR A 31 10.13 19.39 -8.25
CA THR A 31 9.57 20.53 -8.98
C THR A 31 9.16 20.07 -10.37
N LEU A 32 7.91 20.30 -10.72
CA LEU A 32 7.31 19.93 -11.99
C LEU A 32 7.61 21.01 -13.06
N PRO A 33 7.44 20.71 -14.35
CA PRO A 33 7.71 21.66 -15.43
C PRO A 33 6.88 22.96 -15.36
N ASP A 34 5.73 22.94 -14.71
CA ASP A 34 4.86 24.10 -14.50
C ASP A 34 5.23 24.92 -13.25
N GLY A 35 6.33 24.56 -12.57
CA GLY A 35 6.82 25.24 -11.37
C GLY A 35 6.19 24.79 -10.05
N ARG A 36 5.13 23.97 -10.07
CA ARG A 36 4.58 23.39 -8.85
C ARG A 36 5.55 22.35 -8.27
N ALA A 37 5.48 22.16 -6.96
CA ALA A 37 6.32 21.18 -6.27
C ALA A 37 5.46 20.15 -5.52
N ILE A 38 5.89 18.89 -5.52
CA ILE A 38 5.31 17.81 -4.74
C ILE A 38 6.38 17.24 -3.78
N ALA A 39 6.09 17.30 -2.49
CA ALA A 39 6.88 16.63 -1.47
C ALA A 39 6.53 15.14 -1.43
N TYR A 40 7.52 14.28 -1.22
CA TYR A 40 7.28 12.83 -1.15
C TYR A 40 8.37 12.10 -0.38
N GLY A 41 8.01 10.97 0.20
CA GLY A 41 8.94 9.98 0.71
C GLY A 41 9.32 8.99 -0.37
N LEU A 42 10.60 8.64 -0.46
CA LEU A 42 11.11 7.57 -1.32
C LEU A 42 11.90 6.57 -0.49
N SER A 43 11.53 5.31 -0.56
CA SER A 43 12.33 4.20 -0.04
C SER A 43 12.75 3.28 -1.17
N LEU A 44 14.02 2.93 -1.21
CA LEU A 44 14.58 2.02 -2.19
C LEU A 44 14.78 0.63 -1.57
N PRO A 45 14.75 -0.43 -2.39
CA PRO A 45 14.90 -1.80 -1.92
C PRO A 45 16.31 -2.06 -1.38
N ASP A 46 16.40 -2.96 -0.42
CA ASP A 46 17.69 -3.47 0.06
C ASP A 46 18.40 -4.27 -1.05
N GLY A 47 19.74 -4.14 -1.10
CA GLY A 47 20.56 -4.83 -2.10
C GLY A 47 20.57 -4.20 -3.47
N GLY A 48 20.01 -3.00 -3.62
CA GLY A 48 20.00 -2.23 -4.87
C GLY A 48 18.96 -2.69 -5.90
N GLU A 49 19.06 -2.15 -7.10
CA GLU A 49 18.07 -2.31 -8.17
C GLU A 49 18.64 -3.08 -9.38
N THR A 50 19.47 -4.08 -9.13
CA THR A 50 20.03 -4.95 -10.19
C THR A 50 18.95 -5.78 -10.90
N THR A 51 17.83 -6.04 -10.22
CA THR A 51 16.64 -6.70 -10.77
C THR A 51 15.43 -5.78 -10.66
N PRO A 52 14.45 -5.87 -11.60
CA PRO A 52 13.24 -5.06 -11.52
C PRO A 52 12.48 -5.29 -10.20
N ARG A 53 12.09 -4.20 -9.53
CA ARG A 53 11.45 -4.22 -8.22
C ARG A 53 9.99 -3.81 -8.27
N PRO A 54 9.12 -4.35 -7.41
CA PRO A 54 7.76 -3.84 -7.26
C PRO A 54 7.79 -2.35 -6.89
N LEU A 55 6.77 -1.61 -7.32
CA LEU A 55 6.52 -0.23 -6.91
C LEU A 55 5.27 -0.17 -6.04
N VAL A 56 5.35 0.56 -4.94
CA VAL A 56 4.19 0.81 -4.07
C VAL A 56 3.96 2.30 -3.93
N LEU A 57 2.79 2.77 -4.38
CA LEU A 57 2.29 4.11 -4.12
C LEU A 57 1.50 4.10 -2.82
N ALA A 58 1.94 4.88 -1.80
CA ALA A 58 1.30 4.96 -0.50
C ALA A 58 0.59 6.32 -0.33
N LEU A 59 -0.74 6.30 -0.19
CA LEU A 59 -1.59 7.48 -0.12
C LEU A 59 -2.11 7.68 1.30
N HIS A 60 -1.63 8.75 1.97
CA HIS A 60 -1.98 9.08 3.36
C HIS A 60 -3.44 9.50 3.52
N PRO A 61 -4.04 9.38 4.73
CA PRO A 61 -5.39 9.86 5.03
C PRO A 61 -5.50 11.38 4.93
N GLY A 62 -6.74 11.86 4.94
CA GLY A 62 -7.07 13.28 5.11
C GLY A 62 -6.86 13.76 6.54
N GLY A 63 -7.21 15.01 6.78
CA GLY A 63 -7.10 15.67 8.06
C GLY A 63 -6.29 16.95 7.98
N GLU A 64 -5.74 17.40 9.10
CA GLU A 64 -4.85 18.55 9.12
C GLU A 64 -3.61 18.31 8.27
N ARG A 65 -3.24 19.30 7.45
CA ARG A 65 -2.06 19.19 6.60
C ARG A 65 -0.80 19.18 7.46
N MET A 66 -0.13 18.05 7.47
CA MET A 66 1.17 17.88 8.09
C MET A 66 2.25 17.79 7.01
N PRO A 67 3.36 18.52 7.13
CA PRO A 67 4.51 18.29 6.26
C PRO A 67 4.99 16.85 6.36
N ARG A 68 5.30 16.22 5.22
CA ARG A 68 5.80 14.83 5.14
C ARG A 68 4.79 13.80 5.65
N TYR A 69 3.50 14.08 5.47
CA TYR A 69 2.45 13.15 5.92
C TYR A 69 2.50 11.83 5.14
N GLY A 70 2.81 11.89 3.84
CA GLY A 70 3.07 10.70 3.04
C GLY A 70 4.18 9.84 3.62
N SER A 71 5.31 10.46 3.95
CA SER A 71 6.44 9.77 4.59
C SER A 71 6.08 9.16 5.94
N TRP A 72 5.33 9.89 6.75
CA TRP A 72 4.85 9.39 8.04
C TRP A 72 3.95 8.16 7.86
N PHE A 73 2.98 8.23 6.95
CA PHE A 73 2.07 7.12 6.65
C PHE A 73 2.81 5.90 6.12
N ALA A 74 3.72 6.10 5.17
CA ALA A 74 4.54 5.02 4.67
C ALA A 74 5.35 4.35 5.78
N ARG A 75 6.08 5.12 6.58
CA ARG A 75 6.96 4.59 7.62
C ARG A 75 6.22 3.86 8.73
N ASN A 76 5.09 4.41 9.19
CA ASN A 76 4.39 3.89 10.35
C ASN A 76 3.33 2.83 10.02
N ILE A 77 2.86 2.76 8.77
CA ILE A 77 1.77 1.84 8.39
C ILE A 77 2.20 0.93 7.24
N VAL A 78 2.53 1.50 6.06
CA VAL A 78 2.65 0.70 4.85
C VAL A 78 3.89 -0.16 4.84
N MET A 79 5.06 0.38 5.17
CA MET A 79 6.34 -0.34 5.13
C MET A 79 6.38 -1.55 6.06
N GLN A 80 5.63 -1.51 7.18
CA GLN A 80 5.51 -2.66 8.09
C GLN A 80 4.81 -3.86 7.43
N ALA A 81 3.92 -3.61 6.48
CA ALA A 81 3.16 -4.66 5.81
C ALA A 81 3.81 -5.15 4.53
N ILE A 82 4.53 -4.29 3.82
CA ILE A 82 5.10 -4.62 2.50
C ILE A 82 6.57 -5.07 2.56
N ALA A 83 7.18 -5.16 3.73
CA ALA A 83 8.60 -5.54 3.88
C ALA A 83 9.01 -6.77 3.04
N PRO A 84 8.20 -7.85 2.95
CA PRO A 84 8.55 -9.01 2.13
C PRO A 84 8.65 -8.73 0.63
N LEU A 85 8.08 -7.61 0.13
CA LEU A 85 8.13 -7.24 -1.28
C LEU A 85 9.50 -6.70 -1.69
N ASN A 86 10.25 -6.15 -0.75
CA ASN A 86 11.47 -5.39 -1.03
C ASN A 86 11.25 -4.40 -2.19
N ALA A 87 10.21 -3.56 -2.05
CA ALA A 87 9.69 -2.69 -3.09
C ALA A 87 10.32 -1.30 -3.05
N ILE A 88 10.25 -0.60 -4.18
CA ILE A 88 10.37 0.85 -4.22
C ILE A 88 9.07 1.44 -3.65
N VAL A 89 9.14 2.32 -2.66
CA VAL A 89 7.97 2.96 -2.05
C VAL A 89 7.98 4.45 -2.36
N VAL A 90 6.88 4.93 -2.92
CA VAL A 90 6.63 6.36 -3.20
C VAL A 90 5.46 6.80 -2.35
N ALA A 91 5.67 7.79 -1.51
CA ALA A 91 4.69 8.27 -0.54
C ALA A 91 4.56 9.81 -0.62
N PRO A 92 3.82 10.34 -1.59
CA PRO A 92 3.65 11.79 -1.74
C PRO A 92 2.80 12.38 -0.61
N ASP A 93 3.04 13.67 -0.31
CA ASP A 93 2.05 14.51 0.34
C ASP A 93 0.98 14.86 -0.70
N CYS A 94 -0.30 14.84 -0.33
CA CYS A 94 -1.38 15.15 -1.25
C CYS A 94 -1.25 16.62 -1.73
N PRO A 95 -1.03 16.84 -3.03
CA PRO A 95 -0.77 18.19 -3.54
C PRO A 95 -2.03 19.04 -3.71
N ALA A 96 -3.22 18.44 -3.53
CA ALA A 96 -4.52 19.09 -3.64
C ALA A 96 -5.34 18.91 -2.35
N GLN A 97 -6.65 19.11 -2.40
CA GLN A 97 -7.52 18.85 -1.24
C GLN A 97 -7.82 17.36 -1.09
N ARG A 98 -7.93 16.64 -2.21
CA ARG A 98 -8.23 15.21 -2.26
C ARG A 98 -7.34 14.52 -3.28
N TRP A 99 -7.10 13.23 -3.09
CA TRP A 99 -6.37 12.40 -4.05
C TRP A 99 -7.12 12.23 -5.39
N SER A 100 -8.45 12.36 -5.39
CA SER A 100 -9.29 12.29 -6.60
C SER A 100 -9.33 13.59 -7.40
N ASP A 101 -8.71 14.67 -6.93
CA ASP A 101 -8.65 15.93 -7.66
C ASP A 101 -7.72 15.81 -8.86
N ALA A 102 -8.09 16.42 -10.00
CA ALA A 102 -7.30 16.33 -11.24
C ALA A 102 -5.85 16.82 -11.06
N ASP A 103 -5.63 17.84 -10.23
CA ASP A 103 -4.28 18.32 -9.92
C ASP A 103 -3.47 17.29 -9.14
N ALA A 104 -4.09 16.57 -8.18
CA ALA A 104 -3.42 15.50 -7.44
C ALA A 104 -3.04 14.36 -8.38
N ASP A 105 -3.97 13.95 -9.24
CA ASP A 105 -3.73 12.90 -10.25
C ASP A 105 -2.55 13.28 -11.14
N ALA A 106 -2.62 14.46 -11.80
CA ALA A 106 -1.58 14.90 -12.74
C ALA A 106 -0.19 14.99 -12.09
N MET A 107 -0.10 15.52 -10.85
CA MET A 107 1.19 15.69 -10.17
C MET A 107 1.76 14.35 -9.69
N VAL A 108 0.93 13.46 -9.16
CA VAL A 108 1.36 12.13 -8.72
C VAL A 108 1.78 11.27 -9.90
N MET A 109 1.06 11.33 -11.03
CA MET A 109 1.44 10.60 -12.23
C MET A 109 2.78 11.06 -12.80
N GLN A 110 3.09 12.36 -12.79
CA GLN A 110 4.41 12.87 -13.17
C GLN A 110 5.51 12.40 -12.20
N LEU A 111 5.22 12.39 -10.89
CA LEU A 111 6.14 11.82 -9.89
C LEU A 111 6.44 10.35 -10.16
N LEU A 112 5.39 9.53 -10.41
CA LEU A 112 5.57 8.11 -10.71
C LEU A 112 6.34 7.89 -12.00
N GLN A 113 6.08 8.68 -13.06
CA GLN A 113 6.83 8.63 -14.31
C GLN A 113 8.33 8.88 -14.08
N LYS A 114 8.66 9.92 -13.28
CA LYS A 114 10.05 10.21 -12.90
C LYS A 114 10.68 9.03 -12.15
N VAL A 115 10.03 8.53 -11.12
CA VAL A 115 10.55 7.40 -10.32
C VAL A 115 10.77 6.17 -11.20
N MET A 116 9.83 5.84 -12.09
CA MET A 116 9.95 4.72 -13.02
C MET A 116 11.00 4.92 -14.13
N ALA A 117 11.39 6.15 -14.40
CA ALA A 117 12.49 6.46 -15.32
C ALA A 117 13.86 6.37 -14.65
N GLU A 118 13.95 6.64 -13.35
CA GLU A 118 15.20 6.67 -12.59
C GLU A 118 15.52 5.34 -11.88
N HIS A 119 14.52 4.48 -11.69
CA HIS A 119 14.62 3.24 -10.93
C HIS A 119 14.14 2.03 -11.73
N ASN A 120 14.73 0.87 -11.44
CA ASN A 120 14.41 -0.38 -12.14
C ASN A 120 13.09 -1.00 -11.61
N VAL A 121 11.96 -0.46 -12.07
CA VAL A 121 10.61 -0.87 -11.65
C VAL A 121 10.10 -2.04 -12.51
N ASP A 122 9.57 -3.08 -11.87
CA ASP A 122 8.76 -4.09 -12.55
C ASP A 122 7.33 -3.57 -12.76
N ARG A 123 7.03 -3.15 -13.98
CA ARG A 123 5.72 -2.61 -14.36
C ARG A 123 4.55 -3.59 -14.22
N ARG A 124 4.83 -4.88 -14.05
CA ARG A 124 3.81 -5.90 -13.75
C ARG A 124 3.50 -6.02 -12.26
N ARG A 125 4.19 -5.24 -11.41
CA ARG A 125 4.05 -5.29 -9.95
C ARG A 125 3.99 -3.87 -9.38
N VAL A 126 2.93 -3.14 -9.74
CA VAL A 126 2.68 -1.76 -9.28
C VAL A 126 1.42 -1.75 -8.41
N LEU A 127 1.59 -1.46 -7.12
CA LEU A 127 0.53 -1.48 -6.11
C LEU A 127 0.20 -0.07 -5.65
N VAL A 128 -1.07 0.26 -5.54
CA VAL A 128 -1.53 1.45 -4.80
C VAL A 128 -2.19 1.04 -3.50
N VAL A 129 -1.76 1.67 -2.40
CA VAL A 129 -2.27 1.45 -1.04
C VAL A 129 -2.70 2.78 -0.46
N GLY A 130 -3.86 2.85 0.19
CA GLY A 130 -4.28 4.09 0.84
C GLY A 130 -5.28 3.87 1.95
N PHE A 131 -5.34 4.84 2.87
CA PHE A 131 -6.24 4.83 4.02
C PHE A 131 -7.16 6.04 4.01
N SER A 132 -8.46 5.86 4.30
CA SER A 132 -9.45 6.95 4.38
C SER A 132 -9.48 7.78 3.09
N MET A 133 -9.15 9.06 3.11
CA MET A 133 -8.98 9.88 1.91
C MET A 133 -8.00 9.22 0.92
N GLY A 134 -6.89 8.66 1.41
CA GLY A 134 -5.94 7.90 0.59
C GLY A 134 -6.51 6.58 0.06
N GLY A 135 -7.41 5.94 0.77
CA GLY A 135 -8.17 4.78 0.30
C GLY A 135 -9.11 5.14 -0.85
N GLY A 136 -9.79 6.29 -0.78
CA GLY A 136 -10.51 6.88 -1.90
C GLY A 136 -9.58 7.19 -3.08
N GLY A 137 -8.37 7.68 -2.80
CA GLY A 137 -7.31 7.83 -3.79
C GLY A 137 -6.91 6.51 -4.45
N ALA A 138 -6.75 5.43 -3.66
CA ALA A 138 -6.43 4.11 -4.21
C ALA A 138 -7.51 3.61 -5.19
N TRP A 139 -8.79 3.85 -4.90
CA TRP A 139 -9.89 3.61 -5.82
C TRP A 139 -9.77 4.46 -7.10
N SER A 140 -9.55 5.78 -6.93
CA SER A 140 -9.47 6.73 -8.04
C SER A 140 -8.30 6.41 -8.98
N PHE A 141 -7.08 6.31 -8.46
CA PHE A 141 -5.89 6.02 -9.26
C PHE A 141 -5.98 4.68 -9.98
N SER A 142 -6.42 3.61 -9.31
CA SER A 142 -6.53 2.29 -9.93
C SER A 142 -7.60 2.24 -11.02
N SER A 143 -8.69 3.02 -10.91
CA SER A 143 -9.74 3.07 -11.93
C SER A 143 -9.40 3.96 -13.12
N GLN A 144 -8.62 5.02 -12.90
CA GLN A 144 -8.22 5.96 -13.94
C GLN A 144 -6.97 5.51 -14.70
N HIS A 145 -6.09 4.74 -14.05
CA HIS A 145 -4.83 4.25 -14.62
C HIS A 145 -4.71 2.71 -14.56
N PRO A 146 -5.67 1.96 -15.15
CA PRO A 146 -5.67 0.49 -15.09
C PRO A 146 -4.49 -0.14 -15.82
N ASP A 147 -3.85 0.58 -16.75
CA ASP A 147 -2.66 0.12 -17.47
C ASP A 147 -1.36 0.27 -16.64
N LEU A 148 -1.41 1.04 -15.56
CA LEU A 148 -0.27 1.24 -14.67
C LEU A 148 -0.35 0.36 -13.43
N PHE A 149 -1.48 0.40 -12.73
CA PHE A 149 -1.63 -0.32 -11.48
C PHE A 149 -2.05 -1.78 -11.72
N THR A 150 -1.37 -2.68 -11.06
CA THR A 150 -1.60 -4.13 -11.13
C THR A 150 -2.14 -4.70 -9.82
N GLY A 151 -2.43 -3.82 -8.86
CA GLY A 151 -3.06 -4.15 -7.58
C GLY A 151 -3.47 -2.89 -6.82
N ALA A 152 -4.55 -2.98 -6.03
CA ALA A 152 -5.04 -1.90 -5.20
C ALA A 152 -5.45 -2.40 -3.81
N ILE A 153 -5.13 -1.63 -2.76
CA ILE A 153 -5.55 -1.91 -1.39
C ILE A 153 -6.15 -0.64 -0.77
N PRO A 154 -7.42 -0.34 -1.05
CA PRO A 154 -8.14 0.73 -0.36
C PRO A 154 -8.56 0.30 1.04
N MET A 155 -8.24 1.11 2.05
CA MET A 155 -8.58 0.87 3.46
C MET A 155 -9.46 1.99 4.01
N ALA A 156 -10.47 1.62 4.81
CA ALA A 156 -11.38 2.55 5.51
C ALA A 156 -11.93 3.66 4.59
N ALA A 157 -12.34 3.30 3.39
CA ALA A 157 -12.74 4.25 2.36
C ALA A 157 -13.96 3.76 1.57
N MET A 158 -14.71 4.73 1.07
CA MET A 158 -15.72 4.48 0.05
C MET A 158 -15.12 4.64 -1.35
N VAL A 159 -15.75 3.97 -2.30
CA VAL A 159 -15.60 4.28 -3.72
C VAL A 159 -16.05 5.73 -3.96
N GLY A 160 -15.34 6.46 -4.79
CA GLY A 160 -15.73 7.80 -5.21
C GLY A 160 -16.93 7.80 -6.17
N SER A 161 -17.01 8.79 -7.03
CA SER A 161 -18.08 8.95 -8.03
C SER A 161 -17.91 8.06 -9.26
N GLU A 162 -16.83 7.27 -9.33
CA GLU A 162 -16.56 6.40 -10.47
C GLU A 162 -17.64 5.32 -10.62
N PRO A 163 -18.08 5.02 -11.85
CA PRO A 163 -18.98 3.91 -12.09
C PRO A 163 -18.39 2.59 -11.58
N VAL A 164 -19.17 1.83 -10.82
CA VAL A 164 -18.72 0.56 -10.20
C VAL A 164 -18.17 -0.41 -11.26
N GLU A 165 -18.66 -0.34 -12.48
CA GLU A 165 -18.22 -1.16 -13.60
C GLU A 165 -16.76 -0.90 -14.02
N LYS A 166 -16.21 0.27 -13.70
CA LYS A 166 -14.82 0.64 -13.97
C LYS A 166 -13.85 0.27 -12.85
N LEU A 167 -14.36 -0.16 -11.71
CA LEU A 167 -13.57 -0.46 -10.52
C LEU A 167 -13.06 -1.89 -10.52
N ALA A 168 -11.99 -2.12 -9.77
CA ALA A 168 -11.41 -3.45 -9.50
C ALA A 168 -11.18 -4.28 -10.78
N THR A 169 -10.64 -3.67 -11.83
CA THR A 169 -10.21 -4.39 -13.04
C THR A 169 -8.94 -5.20 -12.80
N MET A 170 -8.22 -4.92 -11.71
CA MET A 170 -7.04 -5.62 -11.21
C MET A 170 -7.31 -6.21 -9.81
N PRO A 171 -6.45 -7.09 -9.28
CA PRO A 171 -6.54 -7.58 -7.90
C PRO A 171 -6.70 -6.44 -6.90
N THR A 172 -7.87 -6.37 -6.27
CA THR A 172 -8.24 -5.31 -5.33
C THR A 172 -8.64 -5.91 -3.99
N TYR A 173 -7.94 -5.54 -2.91
CA TYR A 173 -8.25 -6.01 -1.57
C TYR A 173 -8.73 -4.86 -0.70
N VAL A 174 -10.00 -4.87 -0.35
CA VAL A 174 -10.65 -3.81 0.46
C VAL A 174 -10.64 -4.20 1.92
N ILE A 175 -10.24 -3.28 2.79
CA ILE A 175 -10.27 -3.48 4.25
C ILE A 175 -11.11 -2.38 4.88
N HIS A 176 -12.14 -2.75 5.64
CA HIS A 176 -12.98 -1.77 6.31
C HIS A 176 -13.51 -2.30 7.65
N SER A 177 -13.59 -1.41 8.65
CA SER A 177 -14.10 -1.79 9.96
C SER A 177 -15.59 -1.46 10.12
N ARG A 178 -16.33 -2.36 10.76
CA ARG A 178 -17.74 -2.12 11.18
C ARG A 178 -17.85 -1.02 12.22
N ALA A 179 -16.79 -0.82 13.03
CA ALA A 179 -16.71 0.22 14.04
C ALA A 179 -16.24 1.58 13.50
N ASP A 180 -16.09 1.71 12.16
CA ASP A 180 -15.72 2.98 11.54
C ASP A 180 -16.88 3.98 11.61
N SER A 181 -16.72 5.01 12.45
CA SER A 181 -17.72 6.06 12.64
C SER A 181 -17.53 7.27 11.72
N VAL A 182 -16.48 7.30 10.91
CA VAL A 182 -16.14 8.41 9.99
C VAL A 182 -16.54 8.08 8.56
N VAL A 183 -16.14 6.88 8.08
CA VAL A 183 -16.50 6.39 6.76
C VAL A 183 -17.45 5.21 6.91
N PRO A 184 -18.72 5.34 6.45
CA PRO A 184 -19.72 4.30 6.65
C PRO A 184 -19.33 2.95 6.06
N PHE A 185 -19.38 1.88 6.86
CA PHE A 185 -19.05 0.51 6.47
C PHE A 185 -20.01 -0.05 5.40
N GLY A 186 -21.31 0.15 5.59
CA GLY A 186 -22.35 -0.48 4.75
C GLY A 186 -22.20 -0.20 3.24
N PRO A 187 -22.01 1.06 2.81
CA PRO A 187 -21.77 1.37 1.40
C PRO A 187 -20.50 0.72 0.84
N ALA A 188 -19.43 0.61 1.62
CA ALA A 188 -18.19 -0.06 1.19
C ALA A 188 -18.42 -1.56 0.96
N GLU A 189 -19.11 -2.23 1.89
CA GLU A 189 -19.49 -3.64 1.76
C GLU A 189 -20.42 -3.87 0.55
N THR A 190 -21.42 -3.00 0.35
CA THR A 190 -22.37 -3.10 -0.77
C THR A 190 -21.64 -3.01 -2.12
N ASN A 191 -20.71 -2.05 -2.27
CA ASN A 191 -19.92 -1.90 -3.47
C ASN A 191 -18.99 -3.10 -3.71
N ALA A 192 -18.36 -3.62 -2.67
CA ALA A 192 -17.50 -4.80 -2.79
C ALA A 192 -18.29 -6.03 -3.24
N ARG A 193 -19.46 -6.29 -2.66
CA ARG A 193 -20.35 -7.40 -3.07
C ARG A 193 -20.82 -7.25 -4.52
N LYS A 194 -21.15 -6.02 -4.95
CA LYS A 194 -21.51 -5.78 -6.36
C LYS A 194 -20.36 -6.11 -7.30
N LEU A 195 -19.13 -5.72 -6.95
CA LEU A 195 -17.94 -6.04 -7.73
C LEU A 195 -17.64 -7.55 -7.77
N GLU A 196 -17.85 -8.27 -6.67
CA GLU A 196 -17.76 -9.74 -6.63
C GLU A 196 -18.79 -10.38 -7.58
N GLN A 197 -20.05 -9.90 -7.57
CA GLN A 197 -21.09 -10.38 -8.47
C GLN A 197 -20.78 -10.12 -9.96
N LEU A 198 -20.04 -9.05 -10.24
CA LEU A 198 -19.53 -8.74 -11.58
C LEU A 198 -18.29 -9.57 -11.97
N GLY A 199 -17.86 -10.51 -11.13
CA GLY A 199 -16.68 -11.35 -11.38
C GLY A 199 -15.35 -10.60 -11.30
N ARG A 200 -15.31 -9.45 -10.63
CA ARG A 200 -14.08 -8.68 -10.45
C ARG A 200 -13.11 -9.39 -9.50
N PRO A 201 -11.79 -9.29 -9.71
CA PRO A 201 -10.78 -9.88 -8.83
C PRO A 201 -10.66 -9.07 -7.53
N ILE A 202 -11.72 -9.07 -6.73
CA ILE A 202 -11.84 -8.33 -5.47
C ILE A 202 -11.92 -9.28 -4.28
N ARG A 203 -11.40 -8.82 -3.14
CA ARG A 203 -11.64 -9.40 -1.81
C ARG A 203 -12.00 -8.29 -0.84
N PHE A 204 -13.01 -8.53 -0.01
CA PHE A 204 -13.43 -7.62 1.05
C PHE A 204 -13.14 -8.27 2.41
N GLU A 205 -12.39 -7.57 3.25
CA GLU A 205 -12.13 -7.96 4.64
C GLU A 205 -12.84 -6.97 5.58
N ALA A 206 -13.83 -7.46 6.32
CA ALA A 206 -14.49 -6.73 7.36
C ALA A 206 -13.75 -6.91 8.69
N LEU A 207 -13.48 -5.81 9.39
CA LEU A 207 -12.97 -5.79 10.76
C LEU A 207 -14.10 -5.39 11.70
N ASP A 208 -14.13 -5.91 12.91
CA ASP A 208 -15.26 -5.68 13.81
C ASP A 208 -15.06 -4.46 14.72
N ASP A 209 -13.86 -4.27 15.30
CA ASP A 209 -13.67 -3.41 16.47
C ASP A 209 -12.65 -2.27 16.29
N LEU A 210 -12.26 -1.91 15.05
CA LEU A 210 -11.27 -0.86 14.83
C LEU A 210 -11.93 0.48 14.54
N PRO A 211 -11.86 1.47 15.44
CA PRO A 211 -12.23 2.85 15.14
C PRO A 211 -11.41 3.42 13.97
N HIS A 212 -11.98 4.36 13.23
CA HIS A 212 -11.36 4.95 12.05
C HIS A 212 -9.91 5.40 12.27
N PHE A 213 -9.63 6.08 13.37
CA PHE A 213 -8.31 6.65 13.66
C PHE A 213 -7.29 5.62 14.20
N SER A 214 -7.68 4.37 14.39
CA SER A 214 -6.81 3.27 14.85
C SER A 214 -6.01 2.64 13.69
N MET A 215 -5.35 3.46 12.86
CA MET A 215 -4.67 3.01 11.63
C MET A 215 -3.67 1.88 11.86
N GLY A 216 -2.92 1.89 12.98
CA GLY A 216 -1.98 0.81 13.31
C GLY A 216 -2.63 -0.56 13.43
N GLY A 217 -3.90 -0.62 13.82
CA GLY A 217 -4.67 -1.85 13.90
C GLY A 217 -4.97 -2.49 12.53
N TYR A 218 -4.87 -1.72 11.45
CA TYR A 218 -5.05 -2.23 10.09
C TYR A 218 -3.80 -2.96 9.53
N VAL A 219 -2.64 -2.83 10.15
CA VAL A 219 -1.37 -3.40 9.64
C VAL A 219 -1.46 -4.91 9.43
N PRO A 220 -1.99 -5.73 10.35
CA PRO A 220 -2.11 -7.18 10.12
C PRO A 220 -2.99 -7.53 8.91
N SER A 221 -4.07 -6.79 8.68
CA SER A 221 -4.95 -6.97 7.53
C SER A 221 -4.27 -6.51 6.24
N LEU A 222 -3.51 -5.42 6.31
CA LEU A 222 -2.71 -4.95 5.18
C LEU A 222 -1.64 -5.98 4.78
N GLN A 223 -1.01 -6.68 5.73
CA GLN A 223 -0.09 -7.79 5.45
C GLN A 223 -0.78 -8.93 4.69
N ARG A 224 -1.99 -9.32 5.11
CA ARG A 224 -2.80 -10.33 4.39
C ARG A 224 -3.19 -9.87 3.00
N ALA A 225 -3.56 -8.60 2.86
CA ALA A 225 -3.93 -8.00 1.57
C ALA A 225 -2.74 -7.98 0.60
N VAL A 226 -1.56 -7.59 1.06
CA VAL A 226 -0.32 -7.62 0.28
C VAL A 226 -0.01 -9.03 -0.19
N GLN A 227 -0.07 -10.02 0.69
CA GLN A 227 0.13 -11.42 0.33
C GLN A 227 -0.86 -11.86 -0.75
N TRP A 228 -2.16 -11.57 -0.57
CA TRP A 228 -3.20 -11.96 -1.50
C TRP A 228 -3.03 -11.32 -2.90
N VAL A 229 -2.63 -10.05 -2.97
CA VAL A 229 -2.34 -9.37 -4.26
C VAL A 229 -1.10 -9.99 -4.92
N THR A 230 -0.03 -10.23 -4.15
CA THR A 230 1.22 -10.75 -4.71
C THR A 230 1.14 -12.18 -5.21
N GLU A 231 0.26 -12.99 -4.63
CA GLU A 231 -0.04 -14.34 -5.15
C GLU A 231 -0.66 -14.27 -6.56
N ARG A 232 -1.42 -13.22 -6.86
CA ARG A 232 -2.06 -12.98 -8.17
C ARG A 232 -1.12 -12.41 -9.22
N TRP A 233 -0.05 -11.78 -8.82
CA TRP A 233 1.01 -11.37 -9.75
C TRP A 233 1.83 -12.53 -10.31
N LYS A 234 1.69 -13.74 -9.73
CA LYS A 234 2.40 -14.95 -10.16
C LYS A 234 1.62 -15.76 -11.21
N GLN A 235 0.37 -15.39 -11.44
CA GLN A 235 -0.52 -16.03 -12.40
C GLN A 235 -0.42 -15.36 -13.78
#